data_10fd6d09e7111221da5fd903b45eeb66
#
_entry.id   10fd6d09e7111221da5fd903b45eeb66
#
_cell.length_a   1.000
_cell.length_b   1.000
_cell.length_c   1.000
_cell.angle_alpha   90.00
_cell.angle_beta   90.00
_cell.angle_gamma   90.00
#
_symmetry.space_group_name_H-M   'P 1'
#
loop_
_entity.id
_entity.type
_entity.pdbx_description
1 polymer ?
#
loop_
_entity_poly.entity_id
_entity_poly.type
_entity_poly.pdbx_seq_one_letter_code
_entity_poly.pdbx_strand_id
1 'polypeptide(L)'
;MKIAHLLRRFSFSEWGGTESVVWHIARQQKAQGLTPEILCTDALDKAGTEIVDGIAIKRYPCFYPYFPMPEKDKLALDKKGGNPYAPQLMRALEEGKYDIFHIHAGGRLALYAMRLARRYAVPSVMSLHGGSCAIPAQEMALMLRPLKHKFSYGGIIDRLFRMRTAPEQSADVLLALSREELEKLQVRYPGKRIELFPNGILHRDLPEQGDFRRKYNIPEDKKLLLCISRIDYQKNQKILLALLKKQEDTHLLLIGPVTAQWYLDELLAEAAKDGLRERLTVIPGLPPDSEELLQALKTAFCFILPSRHEPFGIAALEALDAGLPLIASSVGGLRDFLSDGKNALLFEDNDAESLLKAYDRLAPLRETLIAGGRETAARYNWQTIAGNLTDIYRELL
;
A
#
# COMPACT_ATOMS: atom_id res chain seq x y z
N MET A 1 -5.28 -7.73 -26.04
CA MET A 1 -6.07 -6.87 -25.14
C MET A 1 -5.20 -5.71 -24.69
N LYS A 2 -5.68 -4.49 -24.91
CA LYS A 2 -5.02 -3.24 -24.50
C LYS A 2 -5.72 -2.67 -23.28
N ILE A 3 -4.96 -2.45 -22.20
CA ILE A 3 -5.51 -2.11 -20.88
C ILE A 3 -4.98 -0.74 -20.47
N ALA A 4 -5.89 0.17 -20.07
CA ALA A 4 -5.53 1.42 -19.44
C ALA A 4 -5.57 1.28 -17.91
N HIS A 5 -4.43 1.30 -17.24
CA HIS A 5 -4.33 1.47 -15.80
C HIS A 5 -4.32 2.95 -15.46
N LEU A 6 -5.40 3.46 -14.89
CA LEU A 6 -5.56 4.86 -14.53
C LEU A 6 -5.26 5.10 -13.07
N LEU A 7 -4.20 5.86 -12.79
CA LEU A 7 -3.82 6.28 -11.45
C LEU A 7 -3.84 7.80 -11.32
N ARG A 8 -3.85 8.28 -10.06
CA ARG A 8 -3.62 9.70 -9.82
C ARG A 8 -2.16 10.09 -10.10
N ARG A 9 -1.20 9.29 -9.67
CA ARG A 9 0.24 9.50 -9.85
C ARG A 9 0.96 8.16 -10.02
N PHE A 10 2.11 8.20 -10.67
CA PHE A 10 3.03 7.06 -10.72
C PHE A 10 4.47 7.57 -10.86
N SER A 11 5.27 7.37 -9.83
CA SER A 11 6.68 7.76 -9.81
C SER A 11 7.52 6.70 -9.12
N PHE A 12 8.64 6.33 -9.71
CA PHE A 12 9.59 5.39 -9.11
C PHE A 12 10.36 5.99 -7.93
N SER A 13 10.50 7.31 -7.87
CA SER A 13 11.18 8.00 -6.76
C SER A 13 10.29 8.19 -5.53
N GLU A 14 8.97 8.16 -5.70
CA GLU A 14 7.98 8.34 -4.64
C GLU A 14 7.05 7.12 -4.56
N TRP A 15 7.67 5.95 -4.42
CA TRP A 15 7.02 4.64 -4.49
C TRP A 15 6.05 4.40 -3.33
N GLY A 16 4.84 3.94 -3.64
CA GLY A 16 3.81 3.62 -2.66
C GLY A 16 3.11 2.29 -2.96
N GLY A 17 2.19 1.89 -2.09
CA GLY A 17 1.48 0.61 -2.23
C GLY A 17 0.68 0.50 -3.53
N THR A 18 -0.02 1.56 -3.95
CA THR A 18 -0.80 1.54 -5.20
C THR A 18 0.10 1.46 -6.43
N GLU A 19 1.18 2.23 -6.45
CA GLU A 19 2.19 2.21 -7.52
C GLU A 19 2.79 0.81 -7.68
N SER A 20 3.14 0.17 -6.55
CA SER A 20 3.67 -1.20 -6.53
C SER A 20 2.68 -2.21 -7.11
N VAL A 21 1.43 -2.17 -6.66
CA VAL A 21 0.37 -3.07 -7.16
C VAL A 21 0.18 -2.93 -8.66
N VAL A 22 0.03 -1.70 -9.14
CA VAL A 22 -0.20 -1.46 -10.59
C VAL A 22 0.99 -1.89 -11.42
N TRP A 23 2.21 -1.62 -10.94
CA TRP A 23 3.43 -2.02 -11.63
C TRP A 23 3.54 -3.54 -11.77
N HIS A 24 3.32 -4.29 -10.68
CA HIS A 24 3.39 -5.74 -10.71
C HIS A 24 2.28 -6.36 -11.57
N ILE A 25 1.05 -5.83 -11.50
CA ILE A 25 -0.04 -6.25 -12.39
C ILE A 25 0.36 -6.02 -13.85
N ALA A 26 0.81 -4.83 -14.20
CA ALA A 26 1.17 -4.49 -15.58
C ALA A 26 2.33 -5.37 -16.12
N ARG A 27 3.34 -5.66 -15.27
CA ARG A 27 4.42 -6.60 -15.66
C ARG A 27 3.91 -8.00 -15.94
N GLN A 28 3.04 -8.55 -15.10
CA GLN A 28 2.46 -9.88 -15.32
C GLN A 28 1.55 -9.90 -16.56
N GLN A 29 0.76 -8.87 -16.78
CA GLN A 29 -0.06 -8.75 -18.00
C GLN A 29 0.80 -8.67 -19.26
N LYS A 30 1.92 -7.92 -19.20
CA LYS A 30 2.88 -7.86 -20.31
C LYS A 30 3.49 -9.25 -20.58
N ALA A 31 3.86 -9.99 -19.53
CA ALA A 31 4.36 -11.36 -19.65
C ALA A 31 3.30 -12.33 -20.25
N GLN A 32 2.00 -12.08 -20.04
CA GLN A 32 0.89 -12.80 -20.66
C GLN A 32 0.58 -12.37 -22.10
N GLY A 33 1.39 -11.48 -22.70
CA GLY A 33 1.18 -11.00 -24.07
C GLY A 33 0.11 -9.90 -24.20
N LEU A 34 -0.33 -9.30 -23.08
CA LEU A 34 -1.26 -8.18 -23.10
C LEU A 34 -0.49 -6.85 -23.29
N THR A 35 -1.23 -5.78 -23.56
CA THR A 35 -0.67 -4.44 -23.76
C THR A 35 -1.15 -3.48 -22.66
N PRO A 36 -0.60 -3.57 -21.43
CA PRO A 36 -0.89 -2.61 -20.37
C PRO A 36 -0.22 -1.27 -20.64
N GLU A 37 -0.94 -0.19 -20.40
CA GLU A 37 -0.41 1.18 -20.35
C GLU A 37 -0.79 1.81 -19.01
N ILE A 38 0.14 2.53 -18.38
CA ILE A 38 -0.08 3.25 -17.13
C ILE A 38 -0.29 4.72 -17.47
N LEU A 39 -1.49 5.25 -17.17
CA LEU A 39 -1.85 6.64 -17.39
C LEU A 39 -2.04 7.35 -16.05
N CYS A 40 -1.35 8.44 -15.84
CA CYS A 40 -1.43 9.19 -14.59
C CYS A 40 -1.20 10.69 -14.81
N THR A 41 -1.31 11.46 -13.73
CA THR A 41 -0.90 12.87 -13.74
C THR A 41 0.60 13.00 -13.50
N ASP A 42 1.13 14.18 -13.74
CA ASP A 42 2.53 14.57 -13.46
C ASP A 42 2.80 14.87 -11.97
N ALA A 43 1.88 14.54 -11.08
CA ALA A 43 2.07 14.72 -9.65
C ALA A 43 3.30 13.96 -9.16
N LEU A 44 4.26 14.67 -8.57
CA LEU A 44 5.57 14.19 -8.07
C LEU A 44 6.54 13.66 -9.13
N ASP A 45 6.26 13.90 -10.42
CA ASP A 45 7.15 13.52 -11.51
C ASP A 45 6.98 14.46 -12.71
N LYS A 46 7.69 14.23 -13.80
CA LYS A 46 7.63 15.05 -15.01
C LYS A 46 6.60 14.51 -15.99
N ALA A 47 5.83 15.41 -16.61
CA ALA A 47 4.96 15.06 -17.72
C ALA A 47 5.76 14.47 -18.89
N GLY A 48 5.20 13.47 -19.56
CA GLY A 48 5.84 12.79 -20.69
C GLY A 48 5.49 11.31 -20.77
N THR A 49 6.10 10.61 -21.71
CA THR A 49 5.99 9.15 -21.87
C THR A 49 7.34 8.51 -21.59
N GLU A 50 7.34 7.53 -20.73
CA GLU A 50 8.49 6.70 -20.40
C GLU A 50 8.14 5.23 -20.71
N ILE A 51 9.09 4.45 -21.19
CA ILE A 51 8.90 3.01 -21.41
C ILE A 51 9.88 2.26 -20.51
N VAL A 52 9.35 1.49 -19.59
CA VAL A 52 10.12 0.65 -18.66
C VAL A 52 9.61 -0.79 -18.79
N ASP A 53 10.50 -1.74 -18.94
CA ASP A 53 10.17 -3.17 -19.16
C ASP A 53 9.15 -3.39 -20.30
N GLY A 54 9.14 -2.51 -21.34
CA GLY A 54 8.19 -2.54 -22.44
C GLY A 54 6.76 -2.10 -22.08
N ILE A 55 6.55 -1.48 -20.91
CA ILE A 55 5.29 -0.90 -20.45
C ILE A 55 5.38 0.62 -20.61
N ALA A 56 4.40 1.22 -21.28
CA ALA A 56 4.33 2.66 -21.44
C ALA A 56 3.71 3.31 -20.18
N ILE A 57 4.45 4.24 -19.57
CA ILE A 57 4.01 5.09 -18.46
C ILE A 57 3.83 6.50 -19.02
N LYS A 58 2.58 6.98 -19.04
CA LYS A 58 2.20 8.25 -19.64
C LYS A 58 1.74 9.22 -18.56
N ARG A 59 2.52 10.27 -18.31
CA ARG A 59 2.25 11.30 -17.31
C ARG A 59 1.78 12.58 -17.97
N TYR A 60 0.66 13.11 -17.50
CA TYR A 60 0.00 14.28 -18.08
C TYR A 60 -0.12 15.43 -17.09
N PRO A 61 0.05 16.68 -17.56
CA PRO A 61 -0.13 17.85 -16.72
C PRO A 61 -1.50 17.87 -16.03
N CYS A 62 -1.48 18.26 -14.75
CA CYS A 62 -2.69 18.39 -13.97
C CYS A 62 -2.75 19.70 -13.18
N PHE A 63 -3.96 20.07 -12.74
CA PHE A 63 -4.16 21.20 -11.87
C PHE A 63 -5.23 20.89 -10.81
N TYR A 64 -5.14 21.60 -9.69
CA TYR A 64 -6.13 21.55 -8.63
C TYR A 64 -7.05 22.77 -8.74
N PRO A 65 -8.39 22.60 -8.74
CA PRO A 65 -9.32 23.70 -8.96
C PRO A 65 -9.57 24.53 -7.71
N TYR A 66 -8.51 25.06 -7.11
CA TYR A 66 -8.55 25.87 -5.90
C TYR A 66 -7.69 27.11 -6.06
N PHE A 67 -8.12 28.24 -5.47
CA PHE A 67 -7.39 29.50 -5.51
C PHE A 67 -7.34 30.16 -4.12
N PRO A 68 -6.17 30.69 -3.69
CA PRO A 68 -4.86 30.51 -4.31
C PRO A 68 -4.32 29.09 -4.13
N MET A 69 -3.40 28.64 -5.01
CA MET A 69 -2.73 27.33 -4.92
C MET A 69 -1.20 27.53 -4.90
N PRO A 70 -0.63 27.86 -3.74
CA PRO A 70 0.82 27.91 -3.56
C PRO A 70 1.46 26.56 -3.81
N GLU A 71 2.72 26.56 -4.25
CA GLU A 71 3.46 25.34 -4.61
C GLU A 71 3.55 24.33 -3.44
N LYS A 72 3.75 24.82 -2.21
CA LYS A 72 3.76 23.96 -1.01
C LYS A 72 2.45 23.20 -0.80
N ASP A 73 1.31 23.82 -1.11
CA ASP A 73 0.00 23.19 -0.95
C ASP A 73 -0.29 22.23 -2.09
N LYS A 74 0.14 22.59 -3.33
CA LYS A 74 0.11 21.69 -4.48
C LYS A 74 0.93 20.43 -4.19
N LEU A 75 2.17 20.57 -3.73
CA LEU A 75 3.05 19.46 -3.37
C LEU A 75 2.44 18.56 -2.27
N ALA A 76 1.79 19.14 -1.27
CA ALA A 76 1.09 18.38 -0.23
C ALA A 76 -0.06 17.56 -0.81
N LEU A 77 -0.85 18.14 -1.74
CA LEU A 77 -1.92 17.43 -2.45
C LEU A 77 -1.37 16.37 -3.41
N ASP A 78 -0.26 16.63 -4.08
CA ASP A 78 0.43 15.67 -4.94
C ASP A 78 0.89 14.45 -4.14
N LYS A 79 1.39 14.66 -2.93
CA LYS A 79 1.77 13.58 -2.01
C LYS A 79 0.56 12.81 -1.50
N LYS A 80 -0.50 13.48 -1.05
CA LYS A 80 -1.66 12.83 -0.41
C LYS A 80 -2.94 13.63 -0.61
N GLY A 81 -4.03 12.95 -0.97
CA GLY A 81 -5.38 13.51 -0.95
C GLY A 81 -5.76 14.42 -2.11
N GLY A 82 -4.90 14.63 -3.09
CA GLY A 82 -5.20 15.47 -4.24
C GLY A 82 -6.29 14.89 -5.16
N ASN A 83 -7.18 15.76 -5.65
CA ASN A 83 -8.24 15.42 -6.61
C ASN A 83 -8.15 16.38 -7.81
N PRO A 84 -7.19 16.17 -8.72
CA PRO A 84 -6.88 17.08 -9.82
C PRO A 84 -7.80 16.91 -11.03
N TYR A 85 -7.74 17.88 -11.92
CA TYR A 85 -8.12 17.75 -13.33
C TYR A 85 -6.87 17.53 -14.19
N ALA A 86 -6.98 16.65 -15.19
CA ALA A 86 -5.94 16.37 -16.18
C ALA A 86 -6.56 16.24 -17.58
N PRO A 87 -6.86 17.36 -18.27
CA PRO A 87 -7.58 17.33 -19.55
C PRO A 87 -6.88 16.55 -20.65
N GLN A 88 -5.53 16.60 -20.70
CA GLN A 88 -4.75 15.85 -21.69
C GLN A 88 -4.81 14.34 -21.44
N LEU A 89 -4.79 13.90 -20.15
CA LEU A 89 -4.97 12.50 -19.78
C LEU A 89 -6.36 12.01 -20.22
N MET A 90 -7.39 12.83 -19.99
CA MET A 90 -8.77 12.53 -20.38
C MET A 90 -8.86 12.31 -21.90
N ARG A 91 -8.23 13.18 -22.70
CA ARG A 91 -8.13 13.02 -24.16
C ARG A 91 -7.38 11.76 -24.56
N ALA A 92 -6.26 11.47 -23.90
CA ALA A 92 -5.49 10.26 -24.16
C ALA A 92 -6.26 8.96 -23.87
N LEU A 93 -7.11 8.94 -22.83
CA LEU A 93 -8.04 7.83 -22.58
C LEU A 93 -9.08 7.67 -23.71
N GLU A 94 -9.63 8.78 -24.22
CA GLU A 94 -10.61 8.77 -25.29
C GLU A 94 -10.01 8.29 -26.63
N GLU A 95 -8.82 8.75 -26.97
CA GLU A 95 -8.11 8.44 -28.23
C GLU A 95 -7.41 7.08 -28.21
N GLY A 96 -7.16 6.51 -27.03
CA GLY A 96 -6.25 5.38 -26.85
C GLY A 96 -6.79 4.02 -27.29
N LYS A 97 -8.09 3.90 -27.60
CA LYS A 97 -8.74 2.64 -28.05
C LYS A 97 -8.40 1.45 -27.16
N TYR A 98 -8.70 1.57 -25.87
CA TYR A 98 -8.48 0.52 -24.89
C TYR A 98 -9.65 -0.46 -24.88
N ASP A 99 -9.34 -1.73 -24.64
CA ASP A 99 -10.33 -2.79 -24.45
C ASP A 99 -10.89 -2.78 -23.02
N ILE A 100 -10.07 -2.37 -22.03
CA ILE A 100 -10.41 -2.31 -20.61
C ILE A 100 -9.92 -1.01 -19.98
N PHE A 101 -10.74 -0.40 -19.15
CA PHE A 101 -10.31 0.62 -18.20
C PHE A 101 -10.19 0.01 -16.81
N HIS A 102 -8.98 -0.09 -16.27
CA HIS A 102 -8.75 -0.45 -14.89
C HIS A 102 -8.36 0.80 -14.08
N ILE A 103 -9.22 1.19 -13.16
CA ILE A 103 -9.14 2.46 -12.45
C ILE A 103 -8.66 2.22 -11.03
N HIS A 104 -7.54 2.84 -10.67
CA HIS A 104 -6.89 2.78 -9.35
C HIS A 104 -6.95 4.14 -8.61
N ALA A 105 -7.70 5.08 -9.15
CA ALA A 105 -7.87 6.42 -8.59
C ALA A 105 -9.35 6.63 -8.23
N GLY A 106 -9.58 7.47 -7.24
CA GLY A 106 -10.91 8.01 -6.95
C GLY A 106 -11.14 9.39 -7.59
N GLY A 107 -12.23 10.02 -7.22
CA GLY A 107 -12.52 11.41 -7.55
C GLY A 107 -12.72 11.69 -9.03
N ARG A 108 -12.23 12.85 -9.49
CA ARG A 108 -12.49 13.38 -10.85
C ARG A 108 -11.95 12.51 -11.96
N LEU A 109 -10.76 11.94 -11.80
CA LEU A 109 -10.16 11.05 -12.80
C LEU A 109 -11.01 9.81 -13.02
N ALA A 110 -11.45 9.18 -11.93
CA ALA A 110 -12.33 8.01 -11.98
C ALA A 110 -13.69 8.35 -12.61
N LEU A 111 -14.32 9.46 -12.20
CA LEU A 111 -15.60 9.89 -12.73
C LEU A 111 -15.55 10.11 -14.25
N TYR A 112 -14.48 10.70 -14.73
CA TYR A 112 -14.31 10.93 -16.16
C TYR A 112 -14.08 9.62 -16.92
N ALA A 113 -13.21 8.74 -16.41
CA ALA A 113 -12.97 7.43 -17.02
C ALA A 113 -14.27 6.60 -17.09
N MET A 114 -15.08 6.59 -16.02
CA MET A 114 -16.38 5.91 -16.01
C MET A 114 -17.37 6.49 -17.03
N ARG A 115 -17.31 7.82 -17.25
CA ARG A 115 -18.13 8.45 -18.30
C ARG A 115 -17.69 8.01 -19.70
N LEU A 116 -16.40 7.92 -19.96
CA LEU A 116 -15.88 7.42 -21.23
C LEU A 116 -16.21 5.93 -21.41
N ALA A 117 -16.05 5.13 -20.37
CA ALA A 117 -16.39 3.71 -20.35
C ALA A 117 -17.83 3.49 -20.84
N ARG A 118 -18.78 4.23 -20.26
CA ARG A 118 -20.18 4.18 -20.70
C ARG A 118 -20.41 4.69 -22.12
N ARG A 119 -19.74 5.79 -22.51
CA ARG A 119 -19.92 6.40 -23.83
C ARG A 119 -19.46 5.50 -24.96
N TYR A 120 -18.37 4.79 -24.75
CA TYR A 120 -17.71 3.95 -25.75
C TYR A 120 -17.94 2.45 -25.52
N ALA A 121 -18.77 2.09 -24.55
CA ALA A 121 -19.03 0.71 -24.13
C ALA A 121 -17.75 -0.07 -23.85
N VAL A 122 -16.75 0.58 -23.22
CA VAL A 122 -15.52 -0.06 -22.76
C VAL A 122 -15.73 -0.58 -21.34
N PRO A 123 -15.55 -1.88 -21.07
CA PRO A 123 -15.64 -2.43 -19.73
C PRO A 123 -14.70 -1.76 -18.73
N SER A 124 -15.16 -1.62 -17.49
CA SER A 124 -14.48 -0.86 -16.44
C SER A 124 -14.38 -1.64 -15.15
N VAL A 125 -13.15 -1.75 -14.64
CA VAL A 125 -12.82 -2.37 -13.36
C VAL A 125 -12.24 -1.30 -12.42
N MET A 126 -12.61 -1.31 -11.15
CA MET A 126 -12.11 -0.34 -10.18
C MET A 126 -11.54 -1.02 -8.95
N SER A 127 -10.24 -0.82 -8.70
CA SER A 127 -9.55 -1.22 -7.47
C SER A 127 -9.61 -0.11 -6.42
N LEU A 128 -10.03 -0.42 -5.20
CA LEU A 128 -10.24 0.57 -4.14
C LEU A 128 -9.03 0.74 -3.20
N HIS A 129 -8.11 -0.23 -3.20
CA HIS A 129 -6.86 -0.20 -2.42
C HIS A 129 -7.04 0.12 -0.92
N GLY A 130 -8.15 -0.30 -0.33
CA GLY A 130 -8.48 -0.03 1.08
C GLY A 130 -8.89 1.42 1.38
N GLY A 131 -9.04 2.28 0.35
CA GLY A 131 -9.17 3.74 0.53
C GLY A 131 -10.59 4.28 0.64
N SER A 132 -11.62 3.57 0.18
CA SER A 132 -12.95 4.19 0.07
C SER A 132 -13.82 4.07 1.32
N CYS A 133 -13.58 3.07 2.17
CA CYS A 133 -14.41 2.78 3.35
C CYS A 133 -13.66 2.87 4.69
N ALA A 134 -12.36 3.15 4.68
CA ALA A 134 -11.50 2.91 5.84
C ALA A 134 -10.60 4.09 6.24
N ILE A 135 -10.66 5.27 5.58
CA ILE A 135 -9.83 6.41 5.98
C ILE A 135 -10.40 7.02 7.26
N PRO A 136 -9.67 7.00 8.39
CA PRO A 136 -10.13 7.64 9.62
C PRO A 136 -10.40 9.13 9.43
N ALA A 137 -11.42 9.69 10.11
CA ALA A 137 -11.81 11.09 9.99
C ALA A 137 -10.66 12.08 10.26
N GLN A 138 -9.78 11.76 11.22
CA GLN A 138 -8.60 12.57 11.54
C GLN A 138 -7.60 12.61 10.35
N GLU A 139 -7.38 11.49 9.69
CA GLU A 139 -6.50 11.42 8.52
C GLU A 139 -7.10 12.19 7.35
N MET A 140 -8.41 12.05 7.11
CA MET A 140 -9.12 12.84 6.10
C MET A 140 -8.97 14.35 6.35
N ALA A 141 -9.10 14.78 7.61
CA ALA A 141 -8.92 16.20 7.97
C ALA A 141 -7.49 16.70 7.70
N LEU A 142 -6.47 15.88 7.96
CA LEU A 142 -5.07 16.20 7.64
C LEU A 142 -4.83 16.27 6.12
N MET A 143 -5.39 15.36 5.36
CA MET A 143 -5.28 15.35 3.89
C MET A 143 -5.92 16.58 3.26
N LEU A 144 -7.02 17.07 3.83
CA LEU A 144 -7.75 18.25 3.34
C LEU A 144 -7.22 19.58 3.91
N ARG A 145 -6.29 19.53 4.87
CA ARG A 145 -5.71 20.75 5.48
C ARG A 145 -5.17 21.77 4.45
N PRO A 146 -4.48 21.37 3.36
CA PRO A 146 -4.02 22.30 2.33
C PRO A 146 -5.15 23.07 1.62
N LEU A 147 -6.40 22.56 1.70
CA LEU A 147 -7.57 23.16 1.05
C LEU A 147 -8.35 24.08 1.98
N LYS A 148 -8.00 24.14 3.26
CA LYS A 148 -8.67 25.00 4.24
C LYS A 148 -8.55 26.46 3.82
N HIS A 149 -9.67 27.18 3.82
CA HIS A 149 -9.77 28.61 3.44
C HIS A 149 -9.46 28.93 1.98
N LYS A 150 -9.51 27.93 1.06
CA LYS A 150 -9.35 28.16 -0.38
C LYS A 150 -10.69 28.23 -1.09
N PHE A 151 -10.77 29.13 -2.08
CA PHE A 151 -11.91 29.17 -2.98
C PHE A 151 -11.85 27.98 -3.95
N SER A 152 -12.88 27.14 -3.96
CA SER A 152 -13.00 26.00 -4.88
C SER A 152 -13.90 26.36 -6.04
N TYR A 153 -13.37 26.31 -7.27
CA TYR A 153 -14.16 26.41 -8.50
C TYR A 153 -14.40 25.05 -9.18
N GLY A 154 -13.93 23.97 -8.56
CA GLY A 154 -14.08 22.61 -9.07
C GLY A 154 -15.54 22.19 -9.23
N GLY A 155 -16.42 22.58 -8.32
CA GLY A 155 -17.84 22.27 -8.42
C GLY A 155 -18.51 22.84 -9.67
N ILE A 156 -18.05 23.98 -10.19
CA ILE A 156 -18.54 24.57 -11.47
C ILE A 156 -18.12 23.65 -12.62
N ILE A 157 -16.85 23.23 -12.66
CA ILE A 157 -16.31 22.34 -13.68
C ILE A 157 -17.00 20.96 -13.60
N ASP A 158 -17.16 20.41 -12.40
CA ASP A 158 -17.83 19.12 -12.17
C ASP A 158 -19.28 19.16 -12.69
N ARG A 159 -19.96 20.29 -12.48
CA ARG A 159 -21.35 20.50 -12.98
C ARG A 159 -21.39 20.60 -14.51
N LEU A 160 -20.45 21.31 -15.11
CA LEU A 160 -20.34 21.47 -16.56
C LEU A 160 -20.10 20.12 -17.25
N PHE A 161 -19.24 19.29 -16.66
CA PHE A 161 -18.94 17.93 -17.16
C PHE A 161 -19.91 16.86 -16.62
N ARG A 162 -20.99 17.23 -15.91
CA ARG A 162 -21.98 16.30 -15.33
C ARG A 162 -21.38 15.18 -14.50
N MET A 163 -20.33 15.48 -13.74
CA MET A 163 -19.64 14.53 -12.85
C MET A 163 -20.36 14.45 -11.50
N ARG A 164 -21.48 13.73 -11.43
CA ARG A 164 -22.34 13.73 -10.23
C ARG A 164 -22.54 12.36 -9.59
N THR A 165 -22.12 11.28 -10.23
CA THR A 165 -22.31 9.91 -9.70
C THR A 165 -21.04 9.42 -9.03
N ALA A 166 -21.17 8.61 -7.98
CA ALA A 166 -20.02 7.93 -7.41
C ALA A 166 -19.40 6.99 -8.47
N PRO A 167 -18.09 7.05 -8.73
CA PRO A 167 -17.47 6.22 -9.76
C PRO A 167 -17.67 4.73 -9.48
N GLU A 168 -17.72 4.33 -8.21
CA GLU A 168 -17.94 2.94 -7.77
C GLU A 168 -19.30 2.38 -8.25
N GLN A 169 -20.34 3.21 -8.28
CA GLN A 169 -21.64 2.80 -8.83
C GLN A 169 -21.59 2.53 -10.34
N SER A 170 -20.66 3.17 -11.03
CA SER A 170 -20.57 3.16 -12.49
C SER A 170 -19.67 2.05 -13.03
N ALA A 171 -18.69 1.58 -12.25
CA ALA A 171 -17.80 0.48 -12.64
C ALA A 171 -18.58 -0.81 -12.89
N ASP A 172 -18.15 -1.64 -13.82
CA ASP A 172 -18.74 -2.96 -14.06
C ASP A 172 -18.36 -3.93 -12.93
N VAL A 173 -17.10 -3.87 -12.47
CA VAL A 173 -16.59 -4.67 -11.36
C VAL A 173 -15.86 -3.77 -10.37
N LEU A 174 -16.10 -3.97 -9.08
CA LEU A 174 -15.28 -3.44 -7.99
C LEU A 174 -14.36 -4.52 -7.45
N LEU A 175 -13.11 -4.16 -7.18
CA LEU A 175 -12.12 -5.03 -6.57
C LEU A 175 -11.86 -4.59 -5.13
N ALA A 176 -12.25 -5.43 -4.18
CA ALA A 176 -12.04 -5.25 -2.75
C ALA A 176 -10.71 -5.88 -2.34
N LEU A 177 -9.93 -5.18 -1.53
CA LEU A 177 -8.62 -5.62 -1.09
C LEU A 177 -8.67 -6.64 0.06
N SER A 178 -9.74 -6.61 0.87
CA SER A 178 -9.96 -7.48 2.00
C SER A 178 -11.42 -7.89 2.15
N ARG A 179 -11.68 -8.94 2.92
CA ARG A 179 -13.05 -9.39 3.23
C ARG A 179 -13.86 -8.32 3.94
N GLU A 180 -13.23 -7.60 4.86
CA GLU A 180 -13.87 -6.48 5.55
C GLU A 180 -14.31 -5.36 4.57
N GLU A 181 -13.46 -5.05 3.58
CA GLU A 181 -13.80 -4.08 2.53
C GLU A 181 -14.90 -4.62 1.62
N LEU A 182 -14.83 -5.90 1.23
CA LEU A 182 -15.85 -6.58 0.42
C LEU A 182 -17.23 -6.47 1.06
N GLU A 183 -17.35 -6.84 2.35
CA GLU A 183 -18.61 -6.78 3.09
C GLU A 183 -19.18 -5.36 3.18
N LYS A 184 -18.33 -4.36 3.48
CA LYS A 184 -18.74 -2.95 3.48
C LYS A 184 -19.24 -2.48 2.12
N LEU A 185 -18.59 -2.91 1.05
CA LEU A 185 -18.98 -2.55 -0.31
C LEU A 185 -20.27 -3.25 -0.73
N GLN A 186 -20.48 -4.51 -0.37
CA GLN A 186 -21.74 -5.22 -0.64
C GLN A 186 -22.95 -4.55 0.02
N VAL A 187 -22.77 -4.06 1.25
CA VAL A 187 -23.80 -3.29 1.95
C VAL A 187 -24.05 -1.94 1.26
N ARG A 188 -22.97 -1.26 0.82
CA ARG A 188 -23.07 0.08 0.22
C ARG A 188 -23.58 0.07 -1.22
N TYR A 189 -23.29 -0.99 -1.98
CA TYR A 189 -23.62 -1.15 -3.40
C TYR A 189 -24.31 -2.50 -3.66
N PRO A 190 -25.53 -2.70 -3.15
CA PRO A 190 -26.27 -3.95 -3.32
C PRO A 190 -26.48 -4.27 -4.80
N GLY A 191 -26.26 -5.53 -5.18
CA GLY A 191 -26.38 -6.01 -6.56
C GLY A 191 -25.19 -5.67 -7.48
N LYS A 192 -24.16 -4.96 -7.00
CA LYS A 192 -22.94 -4.72 -7.75
C LYS A 192 -22.04 -5.98 -7.74
N ARG A 193 -21.40 -6.28 -8.87
CA ARG A 193 -20.33 -7.29 -8.90
C ARG A 193 -19.12 -6.76 -8.16
N ILE A 194 -18.75 -7.44 -7.09
CA ILE A 194 -17.61 -7.10 -6.25
C ILE A 194 -16.80 -8.36 -6.02
N GLU A 195 -15.53 -8.32 -6.40
CA GLU A 195 -14.60 -9.45 -6.29
C GLU A 195 -13.53 -9.17 -5.23
N LEU A 196 -13.14 -10.19 -4.49
CA LEU A 196 -11.99 -10.11 -3.59
C LEU A 196 -10.72 -10.17 -4.43
N PHE A 197 -9.92 -9.12 -4.38
CA PHE A 197 -8.69 -9.00 -5.13
C PHE A 197 -7.54 -8.59 -4.21
N PRO A 198 -6.85 -9.55 -3.57
CA PRO A 198 -5.73 -9.29 -2.67
C PRO A 198 -4.50 -8.81 -3.45
N ASN A 199 -3.57 -8.18 -2.76
CA ASN A 199 -2.26 -7.89 -3.32
C ASN A 199 -1.41 -9.17 -3.39
N GLY A 200 -0.51 -9.22 -4.37
CA GLY A 200 0.51 -10.24 -4.47
C GLY A 200 1.85 -9.79 -3.89
N ILE A 201 2.78 -10.72 -3.83
CA ILE A 201 4.19 -10.47 -3.55
C ILE A 201 5.07 -11.12 -4.63
N LEU A 202 6.32 -10.66 -4.73
CA LEU A 202 7.36 -11.36 -5.47
C LEU A 202 8.14 -12.22 -4.49
N HIS A 203 8.35 -13.49 -4.84
CA HIS A 203 9.34 -14.30 -4.14
C HIS A 203 10.73 -13.71 -4.36
N ARG A 204 11.50 -13.61 -3.29
CA ARG A 204 12.87 -13.07 -3.31
C ARG A 204 13.81 -14.03 -2.62
N ASP A 205 14.86 -14.42 -3.33
CA ASP A 205 15.97 -15.12 -2.70
C ASP A 205 16.69 -14.17 -1.76
N LEU A 206 16.82 -14.59 -0.51
CA LEU A 206 17.56 -13.82 0.46
C LEU A 206 19.08 -13.98 0.22
N PRO A 207 19.85 -12.89 0.25
CA PRO A 207 21.29 -12.96 0.06
C PRO A 207 21.98 -13.78 1.17
N GLU A 208 23.23 -14.13 0.93
CA GLU A 208 24.09 -14.59 2.00
C GLU A 208 24.23 -13.52 3.08
N GLN A 209 24.63 -13.93 4.28
CA GLN A 209 24.78 -12.99 5.40
C GLN A 209 25.85 -11.95 5.07
N GLY A 210 25.44 -10.67 5.01
CA GLY A 210 26.30 -9.52 4.76
C GLY A 210 26.70 -8.81 6.05
N ASP A 211 27.18 -7.58 5.91
CA ASP A 211 27.63 -6.74 7.03
C ASP A 211 26.58 -5.77 7.58
N PHE A 212 25.29 -6.04 7.31
CA PHE A 212 24.17 -5.19 7.67
C PHE A 212 24.17 -4.80 9.15
N ARG A 213 24.36 -5.76 10.08
CA ARG A 213 24.40 -5.48 11.51
C ARG A 213 25.54 -4.54 11.87
N ARG A 214 26.73 -4.77 11.30
CA ARG A 214 27.90 -3.92 11.53
C ARG A 214 27.69 -2.51 11.00
N LYS A 215 27.11 -2.38 9.80
CA LYS A 215 26.80 -1.09 9.16
C LYS A 215 25.90 -0.21 10.04
N TYR A 216 24.92 -0.82 10.70
CA TYR A 216 23.95 -0.11 11.53
C TYR A 216 24.22 -0.21 13.03
N ASN A 217 25.41 -0.67 13.45
CA ASN A 217 25.81 -0.83 14.84
C ASN A 217 24.80 -1.68 15.65
N ILE A 218 24.28 -2.75 15.05
CA ILE A 218 23.36 -3.69 15.70
C ILE A 218 24.18 -4.83 16.29
N PRO A 219 24.16 -5.06 17.63
CA PRO A 219 24.96 -6.11 18.26
C PRO A 219 24.60 -7.50 17.74
N GLU A 220 25.63 -8.33 17.51
CA GLU A 220 25.45 -9.70 16.97
C GLU A 220 24.78 -10.65 17.96
N ASP A 221 24.97 -10.42 19.26
CA ASP A 221 24.43 -11.22 20.36
C ASP A 221 22.93 -10.94 20.63
N LYS A 222 22.35 -9.89 20.05
CA LYS A 222 20.95 -9.53 20.25
C LYS A 222 20.02 -10.15 19.21
N LYS A 223 18.84 -10.58 19.64
CA LYS A 223 17.75 -10.96 18.76
C LYS A 223 17.19 -9.73 18.07
N LEU A 224 17.27 -9.67 16.74
CA LEU A 224 16.81 -8.52 15.95
C LEU A 224 15.31 -8.61 15.70
N LEU A 225 14.53 -7.71 16.30
CA LEU A 225 13.11 -7.53 16.06
C LEU A 225 12.93 -6.55 14.90
N LEU A 226 12.35 -6.97 13.78
CA LEU A 226 12.23 -6.16 12.57
C LEU A 226 10.81 -5.66 12.37
N CYS A 227 10.65 -4.37 12.10
CA CYS A 227 9.40 -3.78 11.65
C CYS A 227 9.65 -2.93 10.41
N ILE A 228 9.11 -3.34 9.27
CA ILE A 228 9.16 -2.59 8.00
C ILE A 228 7.79 -1.98 7.76
N SER A 229 7.69 -0.67 7.90
CA SER A 229 6.46 0.10 7.66
C SER A 229 6.75 1.59 7.66
N ARG A 230 5.82 2.40 7.14
CA ARG A 230 5.88 3.85 7.41
C ARG A 230 5.95 4.11 8.91
N ILE A 231 6.73 5.11 9.32
CA ILE A 231 6.82 5.51 10.72
C ILE A 231 5.77 6.58 10.99
N ASP A 232 4.65 6.12 11.56
CA ASP A 232 3.52 6.97 11.91
C ASP A 232 2.61 6.32 12.96
N TYR A 233 1.65 7.10 13.45
CA TYR A 233 0.69 6.69 14.48
C TYR A 233 -0.13 5.44 14.09
N GLN A 234 -0.46 5.28 12.82
CA GLN A 234 -1.24 4.11 12.36
C GLN A 234 -0.47 2.81 12.46
N LYS A 235 0.86 2.88 12.33
CA LYS A 235 1.75 1.72 12.40
C LYS A 235 2.20 1.38 13.82
N ASN A 236 1.93 2.24 14.78
CA ASN A 236 1.98 1.99 16.22
C ASN A 236 3.30 1.39 16.76
N GLN A 237 4.44 1.74 16.17
CA GLN A 237 5.75 1.19 16.58
C GLN A 237 6.07 1.46 18.06
N LYS A 238 5.48 2.49 18.68
CA LYS A 238 5.70 2.82 20.11
C LYS A 238 5.38 1.65 21.05
N ILE A 239 4.38 0.83 20.73
CA ILE A 239 4.03 -0.33 21.56
C ILE A 239 5.17 -1.34 21.69
N LEU A 240 6.09 -1.38 20.69
CA LEU A 240 7.24 -2.29 20.70
C LEU A 240 8.27 -1.94 21.78
N LEU A 241 8.25 -0.72 22.33
CA LEU A 241 9.09 -0.35 23.48
C LEU A 241 8.79 -1.21 24.70
N ALA A 242 7.54 -1.65 24.88
CA ALA A 242 7.17 -2.58 25.95
C ALA A 242 7.90 -3.92 25.83
N LEU A 243 8.11 -4.40 24.60
CA LEU A 243 8.88 -5.60 24.33
C LEU A 243 10.37 -5.40 24.67
N LEU A 244 10.97 -4.29 24.24
CA LEU A 244 12.36 -3.96 24.57
C LEU A 244 12.58 -3.84 26.08
N LYS A 245 11.62 -3.29 26.82
CA LYS A 245 11.72 -3.21 28.30
C LYS A 245 11.80 -4.58 28.96
N LYS A 246 11.00 -5.53 28.47
CA LYS A 246 10.89 -6.87 29.07
C LYS A 246 11.97 -7.82 28.59
N GLN A 247 12.42 -7.69 27.34
CA GLN A 247 13.36 -8.60 26.66
C GLN A 247 14.72 -7.92 26.47
N GLU A 248 15.64 -8.10 27.41
CA GLU A 248 16.94 -7.43 27.41
C GLU A 248 17.88 -7.91 26.29
N ASP A 249 17.67 -9.13 25.78
CA ASP A 249 18.44 -9.76 24.70
C ASP A 249 17.97 -9.35 23.30
N THR A 250 17.14 -8.32 23.17
CA THR A 250 16.55 -7.89 21.91
C THR A 250 17.06 -6.52 21.44
N HIS A 251 17.07 -6.30 20.14
CA HIS A 251 17.30 -5.01 19.49
C HIS A 251 16.17 -4.76 18.48
N LEU A 252 15.56 -3.57 18.50
CA LEU A 252 14.47 -3.19 17.58
C LEU A 252 15.01 -2.42 16.39
N LEU A 253 14.69 -2.89 15.20
CA LEU A 253 14.99 -2.23 13.94
C LEU A 253 13.69 -1.79 13.25
N LEU A 254 13.55 -0.50 13.07
CA LEU A 254 12.45 0.12 12.32
C LEU A 254 12.96 0.59 10.97
N ILE A 255 12.36 0.12 9.87
CA ILE A 255 12.70 0.54 8.50
C ILE A 255 11.45 1.12 7.83
N GLY A 256 11.56 2.32 7.30
CA GLY A 256 10.51 2.92 6.47
C GLY A 256 10.44 4.44 6.52
N PRO A 257 9.75 5.05 5.56
CA PRO A 257 9.67 6.51 5.47
C PRO A 257 8.96 7.11 6.70
N VAL A 258 9.52 8.19 7.21
CA VAL A 258 8.93 8.97 8.30
C VAL A 258 7.83 9.85 7.72
N THR A 259 6.57 9.47 7.92
CA THR A 259 5.41 10.25 7.45
C THR A 259 4.81 11.14 8.53
N ALA A 260 5.22 10.95 9.79
CA ALA A 260 4.84 11.78 10.93
C ALA A 260 6.06 12.04 11.83
N GLN A 261 6.77 13.16 11.62
CA GLN A 261 7.98 13.49 12.37
C GLN A 261 7.70 13.57 13.88
N TRP A 262 6.61 14.21 14.28
CA TRP A 262 6.20 14.32 15.69
C TRP A 262 6.08 12.94 16.38
N TYR A 263 5.61 11.92 15.65
CA TYR A 263 5.47 10.57 16.17
C TYR A 263 6.82 9.89 16.38
N LEU A 264 7.75 10.06 15.45
CA LEU A 264 9.13 9.58 15.60
C LEU A 264 9.81 10.27 16.79
N ASP A 265 9.65 11.60 16.92
CA ASP A 265 10.24 12.37 18.02
C ASP A 265 9.72 11.86 19.38
N GLU A 266 8.43 11.62 19.52
CA GLU A 266 7.83 11.02 20.71
C GLU A 266 8.36 9.60 20.99
N LEU A 267 8.47 8.75 19.97
CA LEU A 267 8.99 7.38 20.10
C LEU A 267 10.43 7.40 20.61
N LEU A 268 11.30 8.26 20.03
CA LEU A 268 12.69 8.39 20.43
C LEU A 268 12.85 8.97 21.84
N ALA A 269 12.03 9.95 22.20
CA ALA A 269 12.02 10.55 23.54
C ALA A 269 11.59 9.52 24.60
N GLU A 270 10.59 8.70 24.35
CA GLU A 270 10.15 7.63 25.22
C GLU A 270 11.21 6.54 25.34
N ALA A 271 11.83 6.13 24.24
CA ALA A 271 12.94 5.18 24.25
C ALA A 271 14.13 5.70 25.07
N ALA A 272 14.49 6.98 24.96
CA ALA A 272 15.56 7.59 25.72
C ALA A 272 15.23 7.66 27.22
N LYS A 273 14.01 8.08 27.57
CA LYS A 273 13.53 8.12 28.96
C LYS A 273 13.62 6.77 29.64
N ASP A 274 13.35 5.71 28.91
CA ASP A 274 13.33 4.32 29.42
C ASP A 274 14.69 3.63 29.31
N GLY A 275 15.75 4.30 28.87
CA GLY A 275 17.10 3.74 28.70
C GLY A 275 17.20 2.74 27.54
N LEU A 276 16.29 2.79 26.56
CA LEU A 276 16.22 1.84 25.45
C LEU A 276 16.85 2.35 24.16
N ARG A 277 17.35 3.59 24.13
CA ARG A 277 17.82 4.27 22.91
C ARG A 277 18.89 3.49 22.16
N GLU A 278 19.83 2.87 22.87
CA GLU A 278 20.92 2.08 22.30
C GLU A 278 20.45 0.73 21.71
N ARG A 279 19.23 0.31 22.02
CA ARG A 279 18.62 -0.92 21.50
C ARG A 279 17.55 -0.66 20.44
N LEU A 280 17.51 0.57 19.91
CA LEU A 280 16.58 1.00 18.88
C LEU A 280 17.32 1.64 17.70
N THR A 281 17.25 1.02 16.54
CA THR A 281 17.73 1.57 15.26
C THR A 281 16.56 1.96 14.38
N VAL A 282 16.64 3.15 13.78
CA VAL A 282 15.64 3.67 12.83
C VAL A 282 16.33 3.99 11.51
N ILE A 283 15.89 3.36 10.43
CA ILE A 283 16.32 3.62 9.06
C ILE A 283 15.16 4.29 8.32
N PRO A 284 15.28 5.55 7.85
CA PRO A 284 14.18 6.31 7.23
C PRO A 284 13.72 5.80 5.85
N GLY A 285 13.94 4.55 5.56
CA GLY A 285 13.58 3.86 4.33
C GLY A 285 14.80 3.29 3.61
N LEU A 286 14.57 2.18 2.96
CA LEU A 286 15.49 1.55 2.02
C LEU A 286 14.76 1.38 0.68
N PRO A 287 15.46 1.42 -0.47
CA PRO A 287 14.82 1.16 -1.75
C PRO A 287 14.15 -0.22 -1.73
N PRO A 288 12.94 -0.36 -2.30
CA PRO A 288 12.35 -1.67 -2.52
C PRO A 288 13.32 -2.59 -3.26
N ASP A 289 13.38 -3.86 -2.86
CA ASP A 289 14.26 -4.88 -3.47
C ASP A 289 15.77 -4.60 -3.36
N SER A 290 16.20 -3.63 -2.55
CA SER A 290 17.61 -3.43 -2.30
C SER A 290 18.20 -4.62 -1.53
N GLU A 291 19.44 -4.96 -1.86
CA GLU A 291 20.20 -5.99 -1.14
C GLU A 291 20.19 -5.74 0.37
N GLU A 292 20.29 -4.48 0.76
CA GLU A 292 20.27 -4.05 2.14
C GLU A 292 18.94 -4.35 2.85
N LEU A 293 17.80 -4.17 2.18
CA LEU A 293 16.49 -4.55 2.72
C LEU A 293 16.38 -6.07 2.86
N LEU A 294 16.87 -6.82 1.88
CA LEU A 294 16.90 -8.29 1.93
C LEU A 294 17.84 -8.81 3.03
N GLN A 295 18.97 -8.15 3.27
CA GLN A 295 19.87 -8.47 4.39
C GLN A 295 19.21 -8.19 5.74
N ALA A 296 18.41 -7.12 5.87
CA ALA A 296 17.63 -6.85 7.08
C ALA A 296 16.62 -7.99 7.36
N LEU A 297 15.91 -8.47 6.34
CA LEU A 297 15.02 -9.63 6.46
C LEU A 297 15.81 -10.89 6.83
N LYS A 298 16.95 -11.15 6.20
CA LYS A 298 17.79 -12.34 6.44
C LYS A 298 18.29 -12.41 7.86
N THR A 299 18.71 -11.28 8.45
CA THR A 299 19.35 -11.23 9.78
C THR A 299 18.34 -11.10 10.93
N ALA A 300 17.05 -10.87 10.64
CA ALA A 300 16.03 -10.71 11.65
C ALA A 300 15.71 -12.01 12.39
N PHE A 301 15.47 -11.90 13.71
CA PHE A 301 14.94 -13.00 14.51
C PHE A 301 13.46 -13.21 14.30
N CYS A 302 12.68 -12.14 14.25
CA CYS A 302 11.26 -12.16 13.90
C CYS A 302 10.84 -10.83 13.30
N PHE A 303 9.72 -10.85 12.57
CA PHE A 303 9.05 -9.66 12.06
C PHE A 303 7.88 -9.29 12.95
N ILE A 304 7.69 -7.98 13.22
CA ILE A 304 6.58 -7.51 14.04
C ILE A 304 5.84 -6.38 13.33
N LEU A 305 4.53 -6.53 13.16
CA LEU A 305 3.66 -5.54 12.53
C LEU A 305 2.56 -5.08 13.48
N PRO A 306 2.78 -4.02 14.30
CA PRO A 306 1.87 -3.60 15.36
C PRO A 306 0.81 -2.58 14.90
N SER A 307 0.40 -2.62 13.64
CA SER A 307 -0.49 -1.63 13.02
C SER A 307 -1.84 -1.56 13.73
N ARG A 308 -2.36 -0.33 13.95
CA ARG A 308 -3.76 -0.09 14.39
C ARG A 308 -4.76 -0.30 13.26
N HIS A 309 -4.31 -0.06 12.05
CA HIS A 309 -5.09 -0.26 10.83
C HIS A 309 -4.18 -0.74 9.72
N GLU A 310 -4.54 -1.87 9.11
CA GLU A 310 -3.81 -2.46 8.00
C GLU A 310 -4.81 -2.91 6.92
N PRO A 311 -4.91 -2.18 5.81
CA PRO A 311 -5.84 -2.56 4.74
C PRO A 311 -5.59 -3.95 4.16
N PHE A 312 -4.31 -4.36 4.10
CA PHE A 312 -3.94 -5.70 3.62
C PHE A 312 -2.72 -6.27 4.36
N GLY A 313 -1.54 -5.61 4.27
CA GLY A 313 -0.34 -6.06 4.96
C GLY A 313 0.69 -6.73 4.04
N ILE A 314 1.07 -6.09 2.93
CA ILE A 314 2.10 -6.60 2.00
C ILE A 314 3.39 -6.94 2.77
N ALA A 315 3.85 -6.08 3.68
CA ALA A 315 5.06 -6.31 4.46
C ALA A 315 4.99 -7.58 5.34
N ALA A 316 3.79 -7.94 5.81
CA ALA A 316 3.60 -9.20 6.52
C ALA A 316 3.80 -10.40 5.60
N LEU A 317 3.23 -10.37 4.40
CA LEU A 317 3.43 -11.44 3.40
C LEU A 317 4.89 -11.54 2.95
N GLU A 318 5.58 -10.41 2.76
CA GLU A 318 7.02 -10.40 2.43
C GLU A 318 7.87 -11.01 3.55
N ALA A 319 7.52 -10.76 4.81
CA ALA A 319 8.19 -11.38 5.95
C ALA A 319 7.93 -12.89 6.02
N LEU A 320 6.69 -13.35 5.73
CA LEU A 320 6.34 -14.77 5.65
C LEU A 320 7.10 -15.48 4.51
N ASP A 321 7.20 -14.84 3.34
CA ASP A 321 7.97 -15.34 2.19
C ASP A 321 9.46 -15.47 2.51
N ALA A 322 10.02 -14.50 3.22
CA ALA A 322 11.38 -14.52 3.72
C ALA A 322 11.63 -15.61 4.79
N GLY A 323 10.58 -16.31 5.23
CA GLY A 323 10.67 -17.35 6.25
C GLY A 323 10.87 -16.79 7.67
N LEU A 324 10.40 -15.58 7.93
CA LEU A 324 10.43 -14.99 9.26
C LEU A 324 9.18 -15.37 10.06
N PRO A 325 9.32 -15.77 11.33
CA PRO A 325 8.18 -15.80 12.23
C PRO A 325 7.58 -14.41 12.35
N LEU A 326 6.25 -14.31 12.27
CA LEU A 326 5.51 -13.07 12.30
C LEU A 326 4.71 -12.91 13.59
N ILE A 327 4.82 -11.74 14.21
CA ILE A 327 3.91 -11.28 15.25
C ILE A 327 3.15 -10.08 14.69
N ALA A 328 1.83 -10.08 14.72
CA ALA A 328 1.04 -9.00 14.14
C ALA A 328 -0.20 -8.67 14.99
N SER A 329 -0.63 -7.41 14.93
CA SER A 329 -1.93 -7.03 15.46
C SER A 329 -3.06 -7.68 14.65
N SER A 330 -4.13 -8.09 15.34
CA SER A 330 -5.32 -8.71 14.71
C SER A 330 -6.24 -7.65 14.14
N VAL A 331 -5.85 -7.01 13.01
CA VAL A 331 -6.60 -5.88 12.41
C VAL A 331 -6.75 -6.00 10.89
N GLY A 332 -7.87 -5.49 10.36
CA GLY A 332 -8.12 -5.29 8.94
C GLY A 332 -7.83 -6.52 8.08
N GLY A 333 -7.18 -6.31 6.94
CA GLY A 333 -6.85 -7.35 5.97
C GLY A 333 -5.83 -8.39 6.44
N LEU A 334 -5.12 -8.17 7.55
CA LEU A 334 -4.26 -9.19 8.16
C LEU A 334 -5.06 -10.44 8.57
N ARG A 335 -6.32 -10.27 9.00
CA ARG A 335 -7.21 -11.37 9.36
C ARG A 335 -7.58 -12.27 8.22
N ASP A 336 -7.39 -11.85 6.99
CA ASP A 336 -7.77 -12.62 5.81
C ASP A 336 -6.79 -13.77 5.54
N PHE A 337 -5.53 -13.63 5.96
CA PHE A 337 -4.49 -14.61 5.69
C PHE A 337 -3.67 -15.03 6.92
N LEU A 338 -3.75 -14.31 8.05
CA LEU A 338 -3.06 -14.69 9.27
C LEU A 338 -3.97 -15.51 10.19
N SER A 339 -3.41 -16.57 10.76
CA SER A 339 -4.06 -17.48 11.71
C SER A 339 -3.15 -17.70 12.91
N ASP A 340 -3.65 -17.33 14.11
CA ASP A 340 -2.88 -17.42 15.36
C ASP A 340 -2.36 -18.83 15.62
N GLY A 341 -1.07 -18.92 15.94
CA GLY A 341 -0.37 -20.19 16.22
C GLY A 341 -0.11 -21.08 15.01
N LYS A 342 -0.53 -20.68 13.79
CA LYS A 342 -0.32 -21.46 12.56
C LYS A 342 0.73 -20.85 11.65
N ASN A 343 0.52 -19.59 11.22
CA ASN A 343 1.42 -18.85 10.35
C ASN A 343 1.85 -17.50 10.91
N ALA A 344 1.26 -17.07 12.02
CA ALA A 344 1.61 -15.88 12.77
C ALA A 344 1.21 -16.04 14.23
N LEU A 345 1.73 -15.16 15.10
CA LEU A 345 1.19 -14.93 16.43
C LEU A 345 0.43 -13.61 16.41
N LEU A 346 -0.82 -13.64 16.82
CA LEU A 346 -1.69 -12.48 16.80
C LEU A 346 -1.84 -11.89 18.21
N PHE A 347 -1.90 -10.56 18.26
CA PHE A 347 -2.20 -9.84 19.49
C PHE A 347 -3.28 -8.77 19.26
N GLU A 348 -3.96 -8.36 20.32
CA GLU A 348 -5.01 -7.36 20.26
C GLU A 348 -4.44 -5.96 20.00
N ASP A 349 -5.15 -5.16 19.19
CA ASP A 349 -4.69 -3.81 18.82
C ASP A 349 -4.42 -2.98 20.07
N ASN A 350 -3.26 -2.34 20.07
CA ASN A 350 -2.79 -1.43 21.11
C ASN A 350 -2.72 -2.05 22.53
N ASP A 351 -2.66 -3.37 22.65
CA ASP A 351 -2.51 -4.10 23.91
C ASP A 351 -1.08 -4.63 24.05
N ALA A 352 -0.27 -3.96 24.89
CA ALA A 352 1.11 -4.33 25.14
C ALA A 352 1.23 -5.68 25.88
N GLU A 353 0.28 -6.02 26.76
CA GLU A 353 0.30 -7.30 27.46
C GLU A 353 0.02 -8.46 26.51
N SER A 354 -0.96 -8.28 25.60
CA SER A 354 -1.24 -9.23 24.52
C SER A 354 -0.04 -9.44 23.60
N LEU A 355 0.68 -8.35 23.24
CA LEU A 355 1.92 -8.42 22.46
C LEU A 355 3.01 -9.23 23.17
N LEU A 356 3.20 -9.00 24.47
CA LEU A 356 4.19 -9.75 25.28
C LEU A 356 3.85 -11.23 25.34
N LYS A 357 2.58 -11.58 25.57
CA LYS A 357 2.11 -12.97 25.55
C LYS A 357 2.31 -13.64 24.20
N ALA A 358 2.09 -12.91 23.09
CA ALA A 358 2.37 -13.41 21.74
C ALA A 358 3.87 -13.69 21.56
N TYR A 359 4.74 -12.76 22.00
CA TYR A 359 6.20 -12.96 21.91
C TYR A 359 6.68 -14.16 22.75
N ASP A 360 6.16 -14.36 23.95
CA ASP A 360 6.55 -15.48 24.83
C ASP A 360 6.21 -16.86 24.20
N ARG A 361 5.24 -16.91 23.27
CA ARG A 361 4.86 -18.11 22.51
C ARG A 361 5.75 -18.35 21.27
N LEU A 362 6.61 -17.40 20.91
CA LEU A 362 7.36 -17.45 19.64
C LEU A 362 8.34 -18.64 19.59
N ALA A 363 9.15 -18.83 20.65
CA ALA A 363 10.21 -19.81 20.64
C ALA A 363 9.71 -21.26 20.38
N PRO A 364 8.69 -21.77 21.10
CA PRO A 364 8.19 -23.14 20.87
C PRO A 364 7.44 -23.32 19.55
N LEU A 365 6.91 -22.24 18.96
CA LEU A 365 6.13 -22.33 17.71
C LEU A 365 6.92 -21.91 16.46
N ARG A 366 8.18 -21.53 16.61
CA ARG A 366 8.99 -20.91 15.54
C ARG A 366 8.91 -21.68 14.21
N GLU A 367 9.20 -22.96 14.21
CA GLU A 367 9.23 -23.78 12.99
C GLU A 367 7.83 -23.94 12.36
N THR A 368 6.81 -24.09 13.18
CA THR A 368 5.40 -24.14 12.72
C THR A 368 5.01 -22.84 12.02
N LEU A 369 5.37 -21.68 12.62
CA LEU A 369 5.05 -20.36 12.07
C LEU A 369 5.78 -20.11 10.76
N ILE A 370 7.04 -20.52 10.65
CA ILE A 370 7.83 -20.41 9.40
C ILE A 370 7.21 -21.26 8.30
N ALA A 371 6.92 -22.52 8.58
CA ALA A 371 6.33 -23.44 7.60
C ALA A 371 4.95 -22.95 7.11
N GLY A 372 4.05 -22.60 8.04
CA GLY A 372 2.73 -22.07 7.72
C GLY A 372 2.78 -20.70 7.05
N GLY A 373 3.78 -19.89 7.40
CA GLY A 373 4.03 -18.59 6.77
C GLY A 373 4.40 -18.73 5.29
N ARG A 374 5.36 -19.59 4.96
CA ARG A 374 5.77 -19.87 3.57
C ARG A 374 4.62 -20.44 2.73
N GLU A 375 3.86 -21.39 3.29
CA GLU A 375 2.67 -21.93 2.62
C GLU A 375 1.64 -20.82 2.34
N THR A 376 1.45 -19.90 3.27
CA THR A 376 0.55 -18.76 3.10
C THR A 376 1.08 -17.83 2.01
N ALA A 377 2.34 -17.40 2.08
CA ALA A 377 2.95 -16.48 1.11
C ALA A 377 2.88 -17.01 -0.33
N ALA A 378 3.11 -18.31 -0.54
CA ALA A 378 3.07 -18.95 -1.85
C ALA A 378 1.71 -18.76 -2.58
N ARG A 379 0.61 -18.58 -1.86
CA ARG A 379 -0.73 -18.34 -2.44
C ARG A 379 -0.91 -16.92 -2.97
N TYR A 380 -0.05 -15.98 -2.54
CA TYR A 380 -0.13 -14.54 -2.86
C TYR A 380 0.93 -14.10 -3.87
N ASN A 381 1.30 -14.94 -4.83
CA ASN A 381 2.22 -14.54 -5.89
C ASN A 381 1.52 -13.72 -6.98
N TRP A 382 2.23 -12.70 -7.51
CA TRP A 382 1.68 -11.81 -8.54
C TRP A 382 1.26 -12.52 -9.83
N GLN A 383 1.88 -13.63 -10.19
CA GLN A 383 1.52 -14.37 -11.40
C GLN A 383 0.09 -14.92 -11.29
N THR A 384 -0.26 -15.53 -10.17
CA THR A 384 -1.61 -16.04 -9.91
C THR A 384 -2.62 -14.92 -9.78
N ILE A 385 -2.29 -13.87 -8.99
CA ILE A 385 -3.19 -12.73 -8.75
C ILE A 385 -3.52 -12.00 -10.05
N ALA A 386 -2.51 -11.71 -10.88
CA ALA A 386 -2.73 -11.04 -12.17
C ALA A 386 -3.41 -11.95 -13.19
N GLY A 387 -3.22 -13.28 -13.09
CA GLY A 387 -3.96 -14.25 -13.89
C GLY A 387 -5.46 -14.18 -13.63
N ASN A 388 -5.86 -14.25 -12.37
CA ASN A 388 -7.27 -14.11 -11.95
C ASN A 388 -7.88 -12.77 -12.43
N LEU A 389 -7.11 -11.68 -12.37
CA LEU A 389 -7.55 -10.39 -12.89
C LEU A 389 -7.77 -10.41 -14.41
N THR A 390 -6.88 -11.07 -15.14
CA THR A 390 -7.00 -11.21 -16.60
C THR A 390 -8.25 -12.01 -16.98
N ASP A 391 -8.63 -13.01 -16.18
CA ASP A 391 -9.86 -13.78 -16.39
C ASP A 391 -11.10 -12.91 -16.15
N ILE A 392 -11.11 -12.07 -15.09
CA ILE A 392 -12.19 -11.07 -14.90
C ILE A 392 -12.33 -10.16 -16.13
N TYR A 393 -11.21 -9.71 -16.73
CA TYR A 393 -11.27 -8.87 -17.93
C TYR A 393 -11.84 -9.61 -19.14
N ARG A 394 -11.49 -10.89 -19.33
CA ARG A 394 -12.02 -11.71 -20.43
C ARG A 394 -13.52 -11.96 -20.32
N GLU A 395 -14.02 -12.10 -19.08
CA GLU A 395 -15.45 -12.25 -18.83
C GLU A 395 -16.26 -10.98 -19.15
N LEU A 396 -15.61 -9.83 -19.19
CA LEU A 396 -16.24 -8.53 -19.46
C LEU A 396 -16.23 -8.17 -20.95
N LEU A 397 -15.40 -8.81 -21.77
CA LEU A 397 -15.28 -8.62 -23.22
C LEU A 397 -16.21 -9.56 -24.00
#